data_3a2a3596974db4bce8cb4c7b547edb14
#
_entry.id   3a2a3596974db4bce8cb4c7b547edb14
#
_cell.length_a   1.000
_cell.length_b   1.000
_cell.length_c   1.000
_cell.angle_alpha   90.00
_cell.angle_beta   90.00
_cell.angle_gamma   90.00
#
_symmetry.space_group_name_H-M   'P 1'
#
loop_
_entity.id
_entity.type
_entity.pdbx_description
1 polymer ?
#
loop_
_entity_poly.entity_id
_entity_poly.type
_entity_poly.pdbx_seq_one_letter_code
_entity_poly.pdbx_strand_id
1 'polypeptide(L)'
;DLERGAAIALYRGVGVPLAQIAQLLDASGAALTRALKHHQEALASRRRTLDAQLTSVQQLIDNATKGSIDMDAMKKYLGEDMPAYQKEAEQRWGDTPEWAQSQKKLAQMGEGDFKRLQEEQDALAAELIAARDSGVDPGSEETEALVECHRASIAQWYEVTLARQLILARMYVDDARFHEAYGGVQDY
;
A
#
# COMPACT_ATOMS: atom_id res chain seq x y z
N ASP A 1 -7.22 -24.79 -50.96
CA ASP A 1 -6.16 -25.13 -49.97
C ASP A 1 -5.55 -23.90 -49.26
N LEU A 2 -5.43 -22.76 -49.93
CA LEU A 2 -4.93 -21.53 -49.30
C LEU A 2 -5.83 -20.98 -48.18
N GLU A 3 -7.16 -20.98 -48.39
CA GLU A 3 -8.14 -20.54 -47.41
C GLU A 3 -8.15 -21.44 -46.17
N ARG A 4 -8.02 -22.74 -46.34
CA ARG A 4 -7.98 -23.72 -45.26
C ARG A 4 -6.67 -23.58 -44.45
N GLY A 5 -5.55 -23.27 -45.10
CA GLY A 5 -4.27 -22.97 -44.46
C GLY A 5 -4.33 -21.68 -43.63
N ALA A 6 -4.96 -20.63 -44.15
CA ALA A 6 -5.18 -19.38 -43.43
C ALA A 6 -6.06 -19.56 -42.21
N ALA A 7 -7.15 -20.32 -42.29
CA ALA A 7 -8.02 -20.63 -41.16
C ALA A 7 -7.29 -21.40 -40.04
N ILE A 8 -6.45 -22.39 -40.43
CA ILE A 8 -5.61 -23.12 -39.44
C ILE A 8 -4.67 -22.16 -38.69
N ALA A 9 -4.01 -21.24 -39.43
CA ALA A 9 -3.10 -20.25 -38.80
C ALA A 9 -3.82 -19.33 -37.83
N LEU A 10 -5.04 -18.87 -38.17
CA LEU A 10 -5.89 -18.06 -37.30
C LEU A 10 -6.27 -18.80 -36.02
N TYR A 11 -6.79 -20.04 -36.11
CA TYR A 11 -7.16 -20.82 -34.92
C TYR A 11 -5.97 -21.15 -34.03
N ARG A 12 -4.80 -21.43 -34.62
CA ARG A 12 -3.58 -21.61 -33.86
C ARG A 12 -3.15 -20.33 -33.14
N GLY A 13 -3.27 -19.19 -33.81
CA GLY A 13 -2.92 -17.87 -33.25
C GLY A 13 -3.72 -17.51 -31.99
N VAL A 14 -4.96 -18.00 -31.90
CA VAL A 14 -5.79 -17.83 -30.69
C VAL A 14 -5.71 -19.02 -29.71
N GLY A 15 -4.78 -19.96 -29.92
CA GLY A 15 -4.50 -21.05 -28.99
C GLY A 15 -5.47 -22.23 -29.06
N VAL A 16 -6.23 -22.41 -30.15
CA VAL A 16 -7.08 -23.59 -30.33
C VAL A 16 -6.20 -24.84 -30.55
N PRO A 17 -6.40 -25.92 -29.78
CA PRO A 17 -5.67 -27.17 -29.94
C PRO A 17 -5.81 -27.77 -31.34
N LEU A 18 -4.73 -28.30 -31.90
CA LEU A 18 -4.72 -28.89 -33.27
C LEU A 18 -5.82 -29.95 -33.49
N ALA A 19 -6.09 -30.77 -32.47
CA ALA A 19 -7.14 -31.78 -32.52
C ALA A 19 -8.55 -31.18 -32.71
N GLN A 20 -8.78 -29.96 -32.20
CA GLN A 20 -10.04 -29.26 -32.34
C GLN A 20 -10.14 -28.50 -33.67
N ILE A 21 -8.99 -28.02 -34.21
CA ILE A 21 -8.98 -27.25 -35.46
C ILE A 21 -9.59 -28.08 -36.61
N ALA A 22 -9.28 -29.36 -36.69
CA ALA A 22 -9.86 -30.25 -37.74
C ALA A 22 -11.40 -30.26 -37.72
N GLN A 23 -11.97 -30.30 -36.52
CA GLN A 23 -13.42 -30.28 -36.31
C GLN A 23 -14.03 -28.90 -36.63
N LEU A 24 -13.32 -27.81 -36.34
CA LEU A 24 -13.79 -26.45 -36.59
C LEU A 24 -13.79 -26.11 -38.10
N LEU A 25 -12.87 -26.67 -38.87
CA LEU A 25 -12.77 -26.44 -40.30
C LEU A 25 -13.98 -27.02 -41.08
N ASP A 26 -14.61 -28.06 -40.55
CA ASP A 26 -15.73 -28.74 -41.16
C ASP A 26 -17.05 -28.39 -40.46
N ALA A 27 -17.05 -27.51 -39.46
CA ALA A 27 -18.22 -27.15 -38.68
C ALA A 27 -19.14 -26.16 -39.42
N SER A 28 -20.45 -26.30 -39.24
CA SER A 28 -21.43 -25.28 -39.67
C SER A 28 -21.23 -23.97 -38.89
N GLY A 29 -21.65 -22.83 -39.45
CA GLY A 29 -21.49 -21.52 -38.82
C GLY A 29 -22.00 -21.43 -37.37
N ALA A 30 -23.13 -22.07 -37.04
CA ALA A 30 -23.69 -22.15 -35.71
C ALA A 30 -22.85 -23.03 -34.76
N ALA A 31 -22.31 -24.15 -35.23
CA ALA A 31 -21.45 -25.05 -34.47
C ALA A 31 -20.09 -24.41 -34.24
N LEU A 32 -19.52 -23.76 -35.24
CA LEU A 32 -18.27 -22.98 -35.13
C LEU A 32 -18.38 -21.87 -34.08
N THR A 33 -19.48 -21.09 -34.13
CA THR A 33 -19.71 -20.01 -33.17
C THR A 33 -19.78 -20.54 -31.72
N ARG A 34 -20.47 -21.65 -31.48
CA ARG A 34 -20.54 -22.28 -30.15
C ARG A 34 -19.16 -22.75 -29.67
N ALA A 35 -18.39 -23.40 -30.52
CA ALA A 35 -17.06 -23.90 -30.18
C ALA A 35 -16.07 -22.74 -29.86
N LEU A 36 -16.10 -21.65 -30.63
CA LEU A 36 -15.31 -20.48 -30.39
C LEU A 36 -15.72 -19.75 -29.09
N LYS A 37 -17.02 -19.66 -28.79
CA LYS A 37 -17.50 -19.12 -27.50
C LYS A 37 -16.98 -19.95 -26.31
N HIS A 38 -17.10 -21.28 -26.41
CA HIS A 38 -16.56 -22.15 -25.35
C HIS A 38 -15.05 -21.99 -25.16
N HIS A 39 -14.30 -21.89 -26.27
CA HIS A 39 -12.88 -21.61 -26.21
C HIS A 39 -12.58 -20.25 -25.56
N GLN A 40 -13.34 -19.21 -25.88
CA GLN A 40 -13.26 -17.89 -25.27
C GLN A 40 -13.49 -17.94 -23.74
N GLU A 41 -14.52 -18.70 -23.32
CA GLU A 41 -14.84 -18.91 -21.89
C GLU A 41 -13.68 -19.62 -21.15
N ALA A 42 -13.11 -20.66 -21.78
CA ALA A 42 -11.94 -21.37 -21.23
C ALA A 42 -10.73 -20.45 -21.07
N LEU A 43 -10.45 -19.60 -22.06
CA LEU A 43 -9.38 -18.59 -21.98
C LEU A 43 -9.66 -17.55 -20.88
N ALA A 44 -10.90 -17.08 -20.76
CA ALA A 44 -11.31 -16.15 -19.71
C ALA A 44 -11.14 -16.77 -18.30
N SER A 45 -11.49 -18.05 -18.15
CA SER A 45 -11.25 -18.79 -16.90
C SER A 45 -9.77 -18.92 -16.58
N ARG A 46 -8.96 -19.30 -17.57
CA ARG A 46 -7.50 -19.41 -17.41
C ARG A 46 -6.86 -18.06 -17.03
N ARG A 47 -7.33 -16.96 -17.64
CA ARG A 47 -6.88 -15.62 -17.27
C ARG A 47 -7.14 -15.32 -15.79
N ARG A 48 -8.37 -15.57 -15.28
CA ARG A 48 -8.69 -15.38 -13.85
C ARG A 48 -7.77 -16.19 -12.93
N THR A 49 -7.49 -17.44 -13.30
CA THR A 49 -6.56 -18.30 -12.54
C THR A 49 -5.16 -17.72 -12.54
N LEU A 50 -4.67 -17.24 -13.69
CA LEU A 50 -3.35 -16.61 -13.80
C LEU A 50 -3.27 -15.30 -13.01
N ASP A 51 -4.31 -14.48 -13.05
CA ASP A 51 -4.39 -13.23 -12.28
C ASP A 51 -4.33 -13.53 -10.77
N ALA A 52 -5.04 -14.57 -10.30
CA ALA A 52 -4.97 -15.01 -8.90
C ALA A 52 -3.58 -15.54 -8.52
N GLN A 53 -2.94 -16.31 -9.42
CA GLN A 53 -1.57 -16.80 -9.20
C GLN A 53 -0.55 -15.64 -9.13
N LEU A 54 -0.67 -14.66 -10.02
CA LEU A 54 0.18 -13.46 -10.00
C LEU A 54 0.04 -12.69 -8.68
N THR A 55 -1.19 -12.52 -8.20
CA THR A 55 -1.45 -11.90 -6.89
C THR A 55 -0.78 -12.69 -5.76
N SER A 56 -0.90 -14.01 -5.75
CA SER A 56 -0.26 -14.86 -4.75
C SER A 56 1.27 -14.80 -4.80
N VAL A 57 1.86 -14.78 -6.00
CA VAL A 57 3.31 -14.63 -6.17
C VAL A 57 3.77 -13.26 -5.69
N GLN A 58 3.01 -12.20 -5.97
CA GLN A 58 3.33 -10.87 -5.47
C GLN A 58 3.33 -10.85 -3.93
N GLN A 59 2.34 -11.46 -3.28
CA GLN A 59 2.32 -11.61 -1.81
C GLN A 59 3.53 -12.38 -1.28
N LEU A 60 3.97 -13.44 -1.97
CA LEU A 60 5.18 -14.19 -1.59
C LEU A 60 6.45 -13.34 -1.75
N ILE A 61 6.53 -12.54 -2.81
CA ILE A 61 7.64 -11.59 -3.01
C ILE A 61 7.64 -10.54 -1.90
N ASP A 62 6.49 -9.95 -1.61
CA ASP A 62 6.35 -8.94 -0.55
C ASP A 62 6.73 -9.51 0.82
N ASN A 63 6.35 -10.76 1.12
CA ASN A 63 6.75 -11.45 2.34
C ASN A 63 8.25 -11.81 2.37
N ALA A 64 8.85 -12.14 1.22
CA ALA A 64 10.28 -12.45 1.12
C ALA A 64 11.16 -11.19 1.16
N THR A 65 10.62 -10.06 0.67
CA THR A 65 11.27 -8.75 0.72
C THR A 65 10.99 -7.99 2.02
N LYS A 66 10.08 -8.45 2.86
CA LYS A 66 9.98 -7.98 4.24
C LYS A 66 11.28 -8.40 4.94
N GLY A 67 12.30 -7.54 4.85
CA GLY A 67 13.39 -7.56 5.80
C GLY A 67 12.75 -7.60 7.17
N SER A 68 13.26 -8.41 8.09
CA SER A 68 12.75 -8.41 9.46
C SER A 68 12.89 -6.98 9.98
N ILE A 69 11.76 -6.33 10.29
CA ILE A 69 11.78 -5.03 10.96
C ILE A 69 12.62 -5.22 12.21
N ASP A 70 13.60 -4.36 12.42
CA ASP A 70 14.41 -4.39 13.64
C ASP A 70 13.53 -3.93 14.82
N MET A 71 12.83 -4.91 15.41
CA MET A 71 11.88 -4.66 16.48
C MET A 71 12.55 -4.20 17.76
N ASP A 72 13.81 -4.57 17.98
CA ASP A 72 14.57 -4.15 19.16
C ASP A 72 14.98 -2.69 19.03
N ALA A 73 15.45 -2.29 17.85
CA ALA A 73 15.72 -0.88 17.56
C ALA A 73 14.44 -0.03 17.58
N MET A 74 13.34 -0.53 17.00
CA MET A 74 12.04 0.15 17.04
C MET A 74 11.60 0.42 18.49
N LYS A 75 11.63 -0.58 19.37
CA LYS A 75 11.28 -0.43 20.78
C LYS A 75 12.19 0.56 21.49
N LYS A 76 13.49 0.44 21.27
CA LYS A 76 14.51 1.28 21.90
C LYS A 76 14.31 2.77 21.65
N TYR A 77 13.96 3.15 20.42
CA TYR A 77 13.89 4.55 19.99
C TYR A 77 12.46 5.08 19.89
N LEU A 78 11.47 4.27 19.57
CA LEU A 78 10.08 4.71 19.38
C LEU A 78 9.13 4.28 20.51
N GLY A 79 9.65 3.53 21.50
CA GLY A 79 8.91 3.11 22.68
C GLY A 79 8.58 1.61 22.73
N GLU A 80 8.52 1.08 23.93
CA GLU A 80 8.29 -0.36 24.20
C GLU A 80 6.95 -0.87 23.64
N ASP A 81 5.94 -0.01 23.56
CA ASP A 81 4.59 -0.35 23.08
C ASP A 81 4.45 -0.33 21.55
N MET A 82 5.48 0.10 20.82
CA MET A 82 5.43 0.20 19.35
C MET A 82 5.02 -1.10 18.64
N PRO A 83 5.45 -2.30 19.05
CA PRO A 83 4.98 -3.53 18.43
C PRO A 83 3.48 -3.75 18.60
N ALA A 84 2.91 -3.35 19.74
CA ALA A 84 1.48 -3.43 19.99
C ALA A 84 0.71 -2.43 19.11
N TYR A 85 1.22 -1.20 18.98
CA TYR A 85 0.66 -0.18 18.09
C TYR A 85 0.73 -0.58 16.62
N GLN A 86 1.82 -1.21 16.18
CA GLN A 86 1.94 -1.74 14.82
C GLN A 86 0.90 -2.83 14.55
N LYS A 87 0.66 -3.73 15.51
CA LYS A 87 -0.38 -4.77 15.39
C LYS A 87 -1.79 -4.17 15.34
N GLU A 88 -2.07 -3.16 16.17
CA GLU A 88 -3.34 -2.43 16.15
C GLU A 88 -3.55 -1.71 14.81
N ALA A 89 -2.51 -1.05 14.30
CA ALA A 89 -2.54 -0.38 13.01
C ALA A 89 -2.76 -1.35 11.85
N GLU A 90 -2.15 -2.53 11.88
CA GLU A 90 -2.39 -3.60 10.91
C GLU A 90 -3.84 -4.07 10.91
N GLN A 91 -4.45 -4.23 12.09
CA GLN A 91 -5.85 -4.62 12.20
C GLN A 91 -6.82 -3.57 11.65
N ARG A 92 -6.49 -2.29 11.78
CA ARG A 92 -7.34 -1.17 11.33
C ARG A 92 -7.12 -0.82 9.86
N TRP A 93 -5.90 -0.89 9.35
CA TRP A 93 -5.49 -0.36 8.05
C TRP A 93 -4.69 -1.33 7.19
N GLY A 94 -4.56 -2.61 7.59
CA GLY A 94 -3.73 -3.62 6.92
C GLY A 94 -4.02 -3.80 5.43
N ASP A 95 -5.26 -3.57 5.00
CA ASP A 95 -5.69 -3.70 3.61
C ASP A 95 -5.51 -2.39 2.79
N THR A 96 -4.91 -1.34 3.39
CA THR A 96 -4.75 -0.04 2.71
C THR A 96 -3.40 0.07 1.97
N PRO A 97 -3.36 0.81 0.84
CA PRO A 97 -2.10 1.10 0.15
C PRO A 97 -1.08 1.84 1.04
N GLU A 98 -1.54 2.69 1.93
CA GLU A 98 -0.71 3.46 2.85
C GLU A 98 -0.01 2.56 3.86
N TRP A 99 -0.71 1.56 4.39
CA TRP A 99 -0.11 0.54 5.24
C TRP A 99 1.01 -0.20 4.50
N ALA A 100 0.74 -0.66 3.29
CA ALA A 100 1.74 -1.34 2.48
C ALA A 100 2.97 -0.45 2.20
N GLN A 101 2.79 0.85 1.95
CA GLN A 101 3.88 1.82 1.77
C GLN A 101 4.71 1.97 3.05
N SER A 102 4.06 2.13 4.22
CA SER A 102 4.75 2.29 5.49
C SER A 102 5.53 1.03 5.87
N GLN A 103 4.95 -0.15 5.71
CA GLN A 103 5.62 -1.42 5.99
C GLN A 103 6.85 -1.64 5.10
N LYS A 104 6.77 -1.28 3.82
CA LYS A 104 7.91 -1.35 2.90
C LYS A 104 9.06 -0.44 3.35
N LYS A 105 8.75 0.75 3.87
CA LYS A 105 9.78 1.66 4.41
C LYS A 105 10.37 1.15 5.71
N LEU A 106 9.53 0.70 6.65
CA LEU A 106 9.97 0.10 7.91
C LEU A 106 10.93 -1.08 7.70
N ALA A 107 10.65 -1.94 6.71
CA ALA A 107 11.49 -3.09 6.39
C ALA A 107 12.90 -2.71 5.87
N GLN A 108 13.12 -1.46 5.49
CA GLN A 108 14.38 -0.94 5.00
C GLN A 108 15.15 -0.15 6.07
N MET A 109 14.53 0.10 7.23
CA MET A 109 15.11 0.90 8.30
C MET A 109 16.00 0.06 9.22
N GLY A 110 17.14 0.62 9.58
CA GLY A 110 18.03 0.12 10.61
C GLY A 110 18.04 1.00 11.86
N GLU A 111 18.83 0.62 12.84
CA GLU A 111 18.94 1.32 14.14
C GLU A 111 19.19 2.84 14.00
N GLY A 112 20.07 3.23 13.06
CA GLY A 112 20.37 4.65 12.81
C GLY A 112 19.17 5.44 12.29
N ASP A 113 18.28 4.80 11.54
CA ASP A 113 17.08 5.44 11.02
C ASP A 113 16.05 5.66 12.13
N PHE A 114 15.84 4.69 13.01
CA PHE A 114 14.96 4.82 14.18
C PHE A 114 15.43 5.90 15.14
N LYS A 115 16.75 5.99 15.38
CA LYS A 115 17.33 7.06 16.18
C LYS A 115 17.05 8.44 15.59
N ARG A 116 17.28 8.60 14.28
CA ARG A 116 16.98 9.86 13.58
C ARG A 116 15.50 10.22 13.65
N LEU A 117 14.60 9.26 13.47
CA LEU A 117 13.15 9.47 13.61
C LEU A 117 12.77 9.99 14.99
N GLN A 118 13.34 9.41 16.05
CA GLN A 118 13.12 9.90 17.41
C GLN A 118 13.60 11.34 17.56
N GLU A 119 14.83 11.64 17.13
CA GLU A 119 15.41 12.98 17.23
C GLU A 119 14.57 14.02 16.45
N GLU A 120 14.07 13.70 15.27
CA GLU A 120 13.19 14.55 14.45
C GLU A 120 11.82 14.76 15.13
N GLN A 121 11.25 13.72 15.73
CA GLN A 121 9.98 13.82 16.45
C GLN A 121 10.12 14.65 17.72
N ASP A 122 11.17 14.44 18.50
CA ASP A 122 11.46 15.20 19.72
C ASP A 122 11.67 16.69 19.40
N ALA A 123 12.40 17.00 18.32
CA ALA A 123 12.63 18.37 17.88
C ALA A 123 11.32 19.06 17.48
N LEU A 124 10.49 18.40 16.67
CA LEU A 124 9.18 18.94 16.24
C LEU A 124 8.25 19.15 17.44
N ALA A 125 8.20 18.21 18.37
CA ALA A 125 7.40 18.34 19.59
C ALA A 125 7.85 19.53 20.43
N ALA A 126 9.17 19.73 20.58
CA ALA A 126 9.74 20.87 21.30
C ALA A 126 9.37 22.22 20.64
N GLU A 127 9.42 22.30 19.30
CA GLU A 127 9.04 23.51 18.56
C GLU A 127 7.54 23.82 18.72
N LEU A 128 6.66 22.81 18.63
CA LEU A 128 5.22 22.97 18.85
C LEU A 128 4.90 23.43 20.27
N ILE A 129 5.56 22.84 21.29
CA ILE A 129 5.41 23.23 22.69
C ILE A 129 5.88 24.69 22.89
N ALA A 130 7.03 25.06 22.32
CA ALA A 130 7.57 26.41 22.44
C ALA A 130 6.63 27.45 21.80
N ALA A 131 6.05 27.16 20.62
CA ALA A 131 5.11 28.04 19.95
C ALA A 131 3.84 28.26 20.80
N ARG A 132 3.25 27.17 21.32
CA ARG A 132 2.10 27.25 22.24
C ARG A 132 2.41 28.07 23.48
N ASP A 133 3.51 27.78 24.16
CA ASP A 133 3.87 28.41 25.44
C ASP A 133 4.24 29.89 25.27
N SER A 134 4.71 30.27 24.07
CA SER A 134 4.95 31.66 23.70
C SER A 134 3.69 32.40 23.24
N GLY A 135 2.55 31.72 23.15
CA GLY A 135 1.28 32.30 22.72
C GLY A 135 1.24 32.68 21.24
N VAL A 136 1.96 31.96 20.40
CA VAL A 136 1.91 32.13 18.95
C VAL A 136 0.48 31.82 18.48
N ASP A 137 -0.08 32.65 17.60
CA ASP A 137 -1.43 32.46 17.08
C ASP A 137 -1.48 31.19 16.20
N PRO A 138 -2.40 30.24 16.48
CA PRO A 138 -2.60 29.05 15.65
C PRO A 138 -2.84 29.30 14.16
N GLY A 139 -3.34 30.50 13.80
CA GLY A 139 -3.56 30.93 12.42
C GLY A 139 -2.38 31.70 11.80
N SER A 140 -1.23 31.79 12.46
CA SER A 140 -0.06 32.51 11.96
C SER A 140 0.75 31.72 10.92
N GLU A 141 1.54 32.42 10.10
CA GLU A 141 2.48 31.78 9.17
C GLU A 141 3.50 30.89 9.88
N GLU A 142 3.87 31.23 11.13
CA GLU A 142 4.77 30.43 11.95
C GLU A 142 4.13 29.06 12.30
N THR A 143 2.88 29.06 12.72
CA THR A 143 2.14 27.82 13.03
C THR A 143 1.87 27.01 11.76
N GLU A 144 1.52 27.67 10.64
CA GLU A 144 1.36 26.99 9.35
C GLU A 144 2.64 26.25 8.94
N ALA A 145 3.81 26.85 9.15
CA ALA A 145 5.10 26.21 8.89
C ALA A 145 5.34 24.96 9.76
N LEU A 146 4.98 25.01 11.04
CA LEU A 146 5.07 23.85 11.95
C LEU A 146 4.11 22.72 11.55
N VAL A 147 2.89 23.06 11.16
CA VAL A 147 1.91 22.09 10.64
C VAL A 147 2.43 21.43 9.35
N GLU A 148 3.10 22.19 8.49
CA GLU A 148 3.71 21.64 7.29
C GLU A 148 4.92 20.73 7.59
N CYS A 149 5.75 21.08 8.59
CA CYS A 149 6.81 20.19 9.11
C CYS A 149 6.21 18.88 9.64
N HIS A 150 5.11 18.96 10.40
CA HIS A 150 4.40 17.78 10.88
C HIS A 150 3.85 16.93 9.72
N ARG A 151 3.24 17.57 8.71
CA ARG A 151 2.79 16.85 7.51
C ARG A 151 3.94 16.15 6.78
N ALA A 152 5.09 16.81 6.66
CA ALA A 152 6.28 16.26 6.04
C ALA A 152 6.83 15.05 6.82
N SER A 153 6.78 15.08 8.16
CA SER A 153 7.20 13.95 9.00
C SER A 153 6.34 12.71 8.79
N ILE A 154 5.03 12.88 8.54
CA ILE A 154 4.14 11.76 8.21
C ILE A 154 4.34 11.33 6.74
N ALA A 155 4.58 12.27 5.82
CA ALA A 155 4.75 11.99 4.40
C ALA A 155 5.97 11.12 4.07
N GLN A 156 6.92 11.00 5.00
CA GLN A 156 8.00 10.02 4.85
C GLN A 156 7.51 8.56 4.88
N TRP A 157 6.33 8.29 5.43
CA TRP A 157 5.77 6.94 5.55
C TRP A 157 4.87 6.57 4.37
N TYR A 158 4.00 7.49 3.97
CA TYR A 158 3.03 7.34 2.87
C TYR A 158 2.59 8.70 2.37
N GLU A 159 1.87 8.74 1.25
CA GLU A 159 1.35 9.99 0.69
C GLU A 159 0.30 10.63 1.62
N VAL A 160 0.55 11.88 2.04
CA VAL A 160 -0.34 12.65 2.92
C VAL A 160 -0.95 13.82 2.17
N THR A 161 -2.22 13.66 1.80
CA THR A 161 -3.04 14.76 1.28
C THR A 161 -3.54 15.65 2.43
N LEU A 162 -3.93 16.90 2.13
CA LEU A 162 -4.54 17.79 3.15
C LEU A 162 -5.77 17.18 3.82
N ALA A 163 -6.60 16.48 3.07
CA ALA A 163 -7.78 15.77 3.64
C ALA A 163 -7.35 14.68 4.63
N ARG A 164 -6.28 13.94 4.31
CA ARG A 164 -5.74 12.91 5.21
C ARG A 164 -5.12 13.52 6.45
N GLN A 165 -4.38 14.61 6.31
CA GLN A 165 -3.82 15.34 7.45
C GLN A 165 -4.91 15.77 8.44
N LEU A 166 -6.04 16.27 7.96
CA LEU A 166 -7.18 16.64 8.80
C LEU A 166 -7.78 15.43 9.54
N ILE A 167 -7.88 14.28 8.89
CA ILE A 167 -8.36 13.04 9.52
C ILE A 167 -7.39 12.60 10.63
N LEU A 168 -6.09 12.64 10.39
CA LEU A 168 -5.06 12.31 11.37
C LEU A 168 -5.08 13.30 12.55
N ALA A 169 -5.20 14.60 12.30
CA ALA A 169 -5.28 15.60 13.35
C ALA A 169 -6.45 15.33 14.31
N ARG A 170 -7.63 14.99 13.77
CA ARG A 170 -8.78 14.60 14.60
C ARG A 170 -8.50 13.35 15.43
N MET A 171 -7.88 12.35 14.83
CA MET A 171 -7.51 11.12 15.54
C MET A 171 -6.52 11.41 16.67
N TYR A 172 -5.60 12.34 16.50
CA TYR A 172 -4.61 12.74 17.53
C TYR A 172 -5.28 13.46 18.70
N VAL A 173 -6.34 14.24 18.46
CA VAL A 173 -7.15 14.86 19.53
C VAL A 173 -7.97 13.82 20.27
N ASP A 174 -8.55 12.85 19.56
CA ASP A 174 -9.45 11.84 20.13
C ASP A 174 -8.72 10.74 20.93
N ASP A 175 -7.43 10.49 20.67
CA ASP A 175 -6.64 9.42 21.28
C ASP A 175 -5.58 9.97 22.25
N ALA A 176 -5.81 9.76 23.54
CA ALA A 176 -4.95 10.26 24.62
C ALA A 176 -3.48 9.83 24.53
N ARG A 177 -3.16 8.75 23.82
CA ARG A 177 -1.78 8.29 23.63
C ARG A 177 -0.93 9.31 22.87
N PHE A 178 -1.55 10.05 21.95
CA PHE A 178 -0.87 11.12 21.24
C PHE A 178 -0.63 12.37 22.09
N HIS A 179 -1.40 12.57 23.17
CA HIS A 179 -1.15 13.68 24.11
C HIS A 179 0.24 13.60 24.76
N GLU A 180 0.68 12.39 25.11
CA GLU A 180 2.03 12.20 25.65
C GLU A 180 3.10 12.43 24.58
N ALA A 181 2.89 11.90 23.37
CA ALA A 181 3.85 11.97 22.27
C ALA A 181 4.12 13.40 21.79
N TYR A 182 3.13 14.28 21.87
CA TYR A 182 3.21 15.68 21.43
C TYR A 182 3.20 16.70 22.60
N GLY A 183 3.35 16.25 23.84
CA GLY A 183 3.39 17.16 25.01
C GLY A 183 2.15 17.98 25.23
N GLY A 184 0.98 17.48 24.85
CA GLY A 184 -0.32 18.11 25.07
C GLY A 184 -0.59 19.33 24.18
N VAL A 185 -0.05 19.38 22.96
CA VAL A 185 -0.28 20.49 22.00
C VAL A 185 -1.39 20.20 20.97
N GLN A 186 -2.12 19.11 21.12
CA GLN A 186 -3.13 18.68 20.14
C GLN A 186 -4.30 19.65 19.99
N ASP A 187 -4.59 20.44 21.01
CA ASP A 187 -5.65 21.47 21.01
C ASP A 187 -5.13 22.85 20.53
N TYR A 188 -3.84 22.97 20.28
CA TYR A 188 -3.17 24.14 19.74
C TYR A 188 -3.10 24.11 18.23
#